data_506ac283d8b9a8614b008b70ef5a3375
#
_entry.id   506ac283d8b9a8614b008b70ef5a3375
#
_cell.length_a   1.000
_cell.length_b   1.000
_cell.length_c   1.000
_cell.angle_alpha   90.00
_cell.angle_beta   90.00
_cell.angle_gamma   90.00
#
_symmetry.space_group_name_H-M   'P 1'
#
loop_
_entity.id
_entity.type
_entity.pdbx_description
1 polymer ?
#
loop_
_entity_poly.entity_id
_entity_poly.type
_entity_poly.pdbx_seq_one_letter_code
_entity_poly.pdbx_strand_id
1 'polypeptide(L)'
;MKKFFAVLMLAAALILPGLAQAKDAQTSMIDDVVKRGVLRVGFSSFVPWAMQDKNGEFVGFEIDVAKRLAKDLGVELQLVPTKWAGIIPALMAGKFDVIIGSMSVTPERNSKANFTVPYDYAPTAYMATTDKTKGLKFPADFNQPEMALALPPASPPAPTPKHAHPH
;
A
#
# COMPACT_ATOMS: atom_id res chain seq x y z
N MET A 1 47.61 -17.22 -44.69
CA MET A 1 46.66 -18.09 -43.97
C MET A 1 46.68 -17.91 -42.44
N LYS A 2 47.83 -17.87 -41.76
CA LYS A 2 47.89 -17.71 -40.27
C LYS A 2 47.29 -16.38 -39.74
N LYS A 3 47.38 -15.29 -40.49
CA LYS A 3 46.82 -13.98 -40.07
C LYS A 3 45.29 -13.88 -40.20
N PHE A 4 44.67 -14.65 -41.13
CA PHE A 4 43.22 -14.73 -41.27
C PHE A 4 42.55 -15.52 -40.15
N PHE A 5 43.23 -16.57 -39.66
CA PHE A 5 42.72 -17.36 -38.53
C PHE A 5 42.74 -16.56 -37.20
N ALA A 6 43.72 -15.70 -36.98
CA ALA A 6 43.83 -14.86 -35.79
C ALA A 6 42.71 -13.79 -35.74
N VAL A 7 42.32 -13.22 -36.87
CA VAL A 7 41.22 -12.23 -36.96
C VAL A 7 39.87 -12.90 -36.75
N LEU A 8 39.66 -14.12 -37.26
CA LEU A 8 38.41 -14.86 -37.05
C LEU A 8 38.22 -15.31 -35.59
N MET A 9 39.31 -15.68 -34.88
CA MET A 9 39.26 -16.00 -33.46
C MET A 9 39.00 -14.76 -32.58
N LEU A 10 39.54 -13.60 -32.97
CA LEU A 10 39.29 -12.36 -32.23
C LEU A 10 37.84 -11.84 -32.40
N ALA A 11 37.24 -12.07 -33.57
CA ALA A 11 35.84 -11.72 -33.85
C ALA A 11 34.86 -12.64 -33.09
N ALA A 12 35.19 -13.92 -32.90
CA ALA A 12 34.37 -14.86 -32.15
C ALA A 12 34.37 -14.58 -30.63
N ALA A 13 35.43 -13.98 -30.09
CA ALA A 13 35.52 -13.61 -28.67
C ALA A 13 34.68 -12.37 -28.29
N LEU A 14 34.27 -11.57 -29.27
CA LEU A 14 33.44 -10.35 -29.03
C LEU A 14 31.92 -10.62 -29.04
N ILE A 15 31.48 -11.84 -29.38
CA ILE A 15 30.06 -12.19 -29.49
C ILE A 15 29.53 -12.86 -28.20
N LEU A 16 30.37 -13.18 -27.22
CA LEU A 16 30.03 -13.95 -26.03
C LEU A 16 29.71 -13.20 -24.73
N PRO A 17 29.66 -11.86 -24.62
CA PRO A 17 29.20 -11.25 -23.38
C PRO A 17 27.68 -11.06 -23.30
N GLY A 18 26.89 -11.46 -24.30
CA GLY A 18 25.46 -11.20 -24.31
C GLY A 18 24.55 -12.27 -23.68
N LEU A 19 25.10 -13.41 -23.27
CA LEU A 19 24.28 -14.55 -22.76
C LEU A 19 24.31 -14.73 -21.25
N ALA A 20 25.00 -13.88 -20.52
CA ALA A 20 25.16 -14.05 -19.07
C ALA A 20 24.33 -13.09 -18.21
N GLN A 21 23.24 -12.54 -18.73
CA GLN A 21 22.26 -11.81 -17.92
C GLN A 21 20.84 -12.06 -18.39
N ALA A 22 20.46 -13.32 -18.51
CA ALA A 22 19.11 -13.70 -18.12
C ALA A 22 19.10 -13.59 -16.59
N LYS A 23 18.94 -12.35 -16.10
CA LYS A 23 18.74 -12.09 -14.67
C LYS A 23 17.52 -12.89 -14.26
N ASP A 24 17.74 -13.74 -13.28
CA ASP A 24 16.80 -14.63 -12.67
C ASP A 24 15.37 -14.12 -12.68
N ALA A 25 14.48 -14.99 -13.14
CA ALA A 25 13.05 -14.80 -13.07
C ALA A 25 12.67 -14.25 -11.72
N GLN A 26 12.13 -13.04 -11.74
CA GLN A 26 11.35 -12.39 -10.70
C GLN A 26 11.27 -13.17 -9.38
N THR A 27 12.27 -12.99 -8.54
CA THR A 27 12.14 -13.31 -7.12
C THR A 27 10.94 -12.51 -6.63
N SER A 28 9.91 -13.18 -6.15
CA SER A 28 8.74 -12.45 -5.65
C SER A 28 9.16 -11.66 -4.42
N MET A 29 8.53 -10.53 -4.15
CA MET A 29 8.78 -9.75 -2.93
C MET A 29 8.66 -10.63 -1.68
N ILE A 30 7.78 -11.62 -1.69
CA ILE A 30 7.61 -12.60 -0.60
C ILE A 30 8.85 -13.46 -0.42
N ASP A 31 9.47 -13.94 -1.51
CA ASP A 31 10.71 -14.72 -1.43
C ASP A 31 11.84 -13.91 -0.79
N ASP A 32 11.95 -12.62 -1.15
CA ASP A 32 12.93 -11.71 -0.54
C ASP A 32 12.66 -11.49 0.95
N VAL A 33 11.41 -11.36 1.36
CA VAL A 33 11.00 -11.24 2.77
C VAL A 33 11.37 -12.50 3.54
N VAL A 34 11.01 -13.68 3.04
CA VAL A 34 11.29 -14.97 3.68
C VAL A 34 12.81 -15.21 3.77
N LYS A 35 13.54 -14.94 2.70
CA LYS A 35 15.01 -15.07 2.67
C LYS A 35 15.71 -14.13 3.65
N ARG A 36 15.19 -12.92 3.81
CA ARG A 36 15.71 -11.92 4.76
C ARG A 36 15.29 -12.23 6.21
N GLY A 37 14.22 -12.98 6.41
CA GLY A 37 13.68 -13.33 7.72
C GLY A 37 12.94 -12.20 8.42
N VAL A 38 12.59 -11.11 7.72
CA VAL A 38 11.92 -9.92 8.29
C VAL A 38 10.88 -9.39 7.32
N LEU A 39 9.64 -9.20 7.80
CA LEU A 39 8.57 -8.48 7.11
C LEU A 39 8.50 -7.05 7.64
N ARG A 40 8.79 -6.07 6.77
CA ARG A 40 8.65 -4.65 7.10
C ARG A 40 7.27 -4.18 6.69
N VAL A 41 6.48 -3.70 7.64
CA VAL A 41 5.10 -3.25 7.44
C VAL A 41 4.98 -1.75 7.66
N GLY A 42 4.66 -1.01 6.60
CA GLY A 42 4.32 0.41 6.66
C GLY A 42 2.87 0.60 7.08
N PHE A 43 2.62 1.49 8.04
CA PHE A 43 1.27 1.85 8.48
C PHE A 43 1.22 3.31 8.93
N SER A 44 0.01 3.84 9.04
CA SER A 44 -0.24 5.16 9.63
C SER A 44 -1.14 5.02 10.85
N SER A 45 -0.90 5.84 11.88
CA SER A 45 -1.76 5.82 13.06
C SER A 45 -3.19 6.20 12.69
N PHE A 46 -4.12 5.34 13.04
CA PHE A 46 -5.56 5.49 12.78
C PHE A 46 -6.35 4.75 13.86
N VAL A 47 -6.88 5.49 14.82
CA VAL A 47 -7.62 4.96 15.97
C VAL A 47 -9.00 4.45 15.52
N PRO A 48 -9.43 3.26 15.94
CA PRO A 48 -8.78 2.29 16.83
C PRO A 48 -7.95 1.22 16.08
N TRP A 49 -7.77 1.35 14.77
CA TRP A 49 -7.23 0.32 13.89
C TRP A 49 -5.72 0.13 14.01
N ALA A 50 -4.98 1.24 14.21
CA ALA A 50 -3.55 1.25 14.49
C ALA A 50 -3.23 2.44 15.39
N MET A 51 -2.79 2.19 16.61
CA MET A 51 -2.49 3.23 17.60
C MET A 51 -1.40 2.76 18.56
N GLN A 52 -0.87 3.68 19.36
CA GLN A 52 -0.04 3.32 20.49
C GLN A 52 -0.91 3.21 21.76
N ASP A 53 -0.63 2.17 22.54
CA ASP A 53 -1.20 2.04 23.90
C ASP A 53 -0.46 2.95 24.89
N LYS A 54 -0.85 2.88 26.17
CA LYS A 54 -0.23 3.65 27.26
C LYS A 54 1.25 3.32 27.53
N ASN A 55 1.73 2.20 27.01
CA ASN A 55 3.12 1.76 27.13
C ASN A 55 3.95 2.13 25.91
N GLY A 56 3.32 2.74 24.90
CA GLY A 56 3.95 3.07 23.62
C GLY A 56 3.98 1.92 22.61
N GLU A 57 3.37 0.77 22.93
CA GLU A 57 3.29 -0.38 22.03
C GLU A 57 2.22 -0.17 20.96
N PHE A 58 2.53 -0.57 19.72
CA PHE A 58 1.54 -0.52 18.66
C PHE A 58 0.53 -1.65 18.79
N VAL A 59 -0.76 -1.26 18.79
CA VAL A 59 -1.92 -2.13 18.96
C VAL A 59 -3.02 -1.75 17.99
N GLY A 60 -3.98 -2.67 17.78
CA GLY A 60 -5.14 -2.48 16.93
C GLY A 60 -5.23 -3.53 15.83
N PHE A 61 -6.36 -3.56 15.13
CA PHE A 61 -6.68 -4.57 14.12
C PHE A 61 -5.58 -4.68 13.05
N GLU A 62 -5.13 -3.58 12.48
CA GLU A 62 -4.08 -3.57 11.44
C GLU A 62 -2.75 -4.12 11.95
N ILE A 63 -2.45 -3.85 13.21
CA ILE A 63 -1.24 -4.37 13.86
C ILE A 63 -1.34 -5.89 14.08
N ASP A 64 -2.53 -6.38 14.42
CA ASP A 64 -2.77 -7.81 14.59
C ASP A 64 -2.75 -8.55 13.24
N VAL A 65 -3.27 -7.95 12.18
CA VAL A 65 -3.12 -8.46 10.80
C VAL A 65 -1.63 -8.54 10.42
N ALA A 66 -0.84 -7.52 10.70
CA ALA A 66 0.60 -7.52 10.44
C ALA A 66 1.33 -8.63 11.22
N LYS A 67 1.03 -8.77 12.51
CA LYS A 67 1.59 -9.84 13.36
C LYS A 67 1.22 -11.22 12.83
N ARG A 68 -0.04 -11.40 12.41
CA ARG A 68 -0.51 -12.67 11.86
C ARG A 68 0.20 -13.01 10.56
N LEU A 69 0.33 -12.06 9.64
CA LEU A 69 1.01 -12.26 8.37
C LEU A 69 2.48 -12.64 8.58
N ALA A 70 3.21 -11.93 9.44
CA ALA A 70 4.60 -12.24 9.75
C ALA A 70 4.75 -13.65 10.35
N LYS A 71 3.85 -14.03 11.27
CA LYS A 71 3.80 -15.37 11.86
C LYS A 71 3.55 -16.45 10.80
N ASP A 72 2.60 -16.25 9.90
CA ASP A 72 2.25 -17.23 8.86
C ASP A 72 3.38 -17.39 7.83
N LEU A 73 4.18 -16.33 7.60
CA LEU A 73 5.40 -16.36 6.78
C LEU A 73 6.63 -16.92 7.53
N GLY A 74 6.55 -17.10 8.84
CA GLY A 74 7.67 -17.57 9.67
C GLY A 74 8.82 -16.57 9.77
N VAL A 75 8.54 -15.26 9.75
CA VAL A 75 9.51 -14.18 9.79
C VAL A 75 9.26 -13.20 10.94
N GLU A 76 10.25 -12.41 11.29
CA GLU A 76 10.11 -11.32 12.26
C GLU A 76 9.27 -10.16 11.66
N LEU A 77 8.52 -9.47 12.52
CA LEU A 77 7.76 -8.29 12.14
C LEU A 77 8.52 -7.01 12.49
N GLN A 78 8.70 -6.15 11.50
CA GLN A 78 9.17 -4.78 11.70
C GLN A 78 8.08 -3.78 11.32
N LEU A 79 7.55 -3.07 12.31
CA LEU A 79 6.55 -2.01 12.11
C LEU A 79 7.24 -0.68 11.77
N VAL A 80 6.80 -0.03 10.69
CA VAL A 80 7.36 1.24 10.19
C VAL A 80 6.28 2.31 10.15
N PRO A 81 6.09 3.07 11.25
CA PRO A 81 5.10 4.13 11.30
C PRO A 81 5.44 5.23 10.29
N THR A 82 4.47 5.61 9.49
CA THR A 82 4.66 6.53 8.37
C THR A 82 3.46 7.47 8.26
N LYS A 83 3.67 8.74 7.93
CA LYS A 83 2.57 9.67 7.68
C LYS A 83 1.79 9.22 6.44
N TRP A 84 0.45 9.26 6.52
CA TRP A 84 -0.44 8.77 5.46
C TRP A 84 -0.10 9.36 4.08
N ALA A 85 0.11 10.66 3.98
CA ALA A 85 0.43 11.32 2.72
C ALA A 85 1.72 10.81 2.04
N GLY A 86 2.65 10.25 2.83
CA GLY A 86 3.93 9.74 2.34
C GLY A 86 4.03 8.22 2.24
N ILE A 87 2.96 7.48 2.54
CA ILE A 87 3.05 6.03 2.70
C ILE A 87 3.30 5.30 1.38
N ILE A 88 2.61 5.66 0.28
CA ILE A 88 2.85 5.07 -1.04
C ILE A 88 4.24 5.44 -1.58
N PRO A 89 4.68 6.71 -1.56
CA PRO A 89 6.07 7.05 -1.88
C PRO A 89 7.11 6.28 -1.08
N ALA A 90 6.87 6.03 0.20
CA ALA A 90 7.78 5.26 1.05
C ALA A 90 7.83 3.77 0.66
N LEU A 91 6.69 3.17 0.28
CA LEU A 91 6.65 1.83 -0.29
C LEU A 91 7.46 1.75 -1.59
N MET A 92 7.23 2.69 -2.50
CA MET A 92 7.96 2.75 -3.77
C MET A 92 9.47 2.95 -3.60
N ALA A 93 9.88 3.63 -2.53
CA ALA A 93 11.28 3.78 -2.15
C ALA A 93 11.85 2.58 -1.38
N GLY A 94 11.08 1.48 -1.21
CA GLY A 94 11.53 0.26 -0.54
C GLY A 94 11.79 0.40 0.97
N LYS A 95 11.18 1.41 1.63
CA LYS A 95 11.34 1.58 3.08
C LYS A 95 10.66 0.47 3.87
N PHE A 96 9.65 -0.16 3.32
CA PHE A 96 8.96 -1.34 3.83
C PHE A 96 8.44 -2.17 2.66
N ASP A 97 7.95 -3.37 2.95
CA ASP A 97 7.60 -4.36 1.94
C ASP A 97 6.10 -4.31 1.61
N VAL A 98 5.28 -3.97 2.57
CA VAL A 98 3.82 -3.94 2.43
C VAL A 98 3.22 -2.81 3.27
N ILE A 99 2.10 -2.27 2.82
CA ILE A 99 1.26 -1.36 3.61
C ILE A 99 0.10 -2.18 4.18
N ILE A 100 -0.07 -2.12 5.52
CA ILE A 100 -1.25 -2.63 6.22
C ILE A 100 -1.82 -1.45 7.01
N GLY A 101 -3.01 -0.95 6.61
CA GLY A 101 -3.51 0.29 7.19
C GLY A 101 -4.80 0.77 6.53
N SER A 102 -5.78 -0.09 6.32
CA SER A 102 -7.13 0.24 5.79
C SER A 102 -7.10 1.05 4.50
N MET A 103 -6.15 0.77 3.62
CA MET A 103 -6.01 1.51 2.37
C MET A 103 -7.01 1.00 1.33
N SER A 104 -8.01 1.82 0.99
CA SER A 104 -8.95 1.51 -0.08
C SER A 104 -8.27 1.46 -1.45
N VAL A 105 -8.71 0.52 -2.27
CA VAL A 105 -8.28 0.38 -3.67
C VAL A 105 -8.87 1.51 -4.50
N THR A 106 -8.01 2.29 -5.15
CA THR A 106 -8.42 3.27 -6.16
C THR A 106 -7.57 3.09 -7.41
N PRO A 107 -8.06 3.47 -8.61
CA PRO A 107 -7.27 3.38 -9.83
C PRO A 107 -5.92 4.10 -9.74
N GLU A 108 -5.89 5.28 -9.11
CA GLU A 108 -4.68 6.05 -8.92
C GLU A 108 -3.66 5.31 -8.04
N ARG A 109 -4.11 4.72 -6.94
CA ARG A 109 -3.22 3.95 -6.05
C ARG A 109 -2.76 2.65 -6.69
N ASN A 110 -3.67 1.95 -7.37
CA ASN A 110 -3.37 0.69 -8.06
C ASN A 110 -2.39 0.86 -9.23
N SER A 111 -2.29 2.06 -9.80
CA SER A 111 -1.26 2.37 -10.80
C SER A 111 0.15 2.46 -10.23
N LYS A 112 0.30 2.58 -8.92
CA LYS A 112 1.59 2.76 -8.21
C LYS A 112 1.97 1.57 -7.35
N ALA A 113 1.01 0.83 -6.82
CA ALA A 113 1.23 -0.31 -5.94
C ALA A 113 0.17 -1.38 -6.20
N ASN A 114 0.59 -2.65 -6.20
CA ASN A 114 -0.34 -3.77 -6.31
C ASN A 114 -1.10 -3.94 -5.00
N PHE A 115 -2.39 -4.24 -5.10
CA PHE A 115 -3.24 -4.56 -3.97
C PHE A 115 -3.48 -6.07 -3.89
N THR A 116 -3.61 -6.56 -2.68
CA THR A 116 -4.12 -7.92 -2.41
C THR A 116 -5.64 -7.96 -2.59
N VAL A 117 -6.24 -9.14 -2.45
CA VAL A 117 -7.68 -9.22 -2.18
C VAL A 117 -7.99 -8.47 -0.89
N PRO A 118 -9.14 -7.78 -0.79
CA PRO A 118 -9.53 -7.11 0.45
C PRO A 118 -9.65 -8.11 1.60
N TYR A 119 -9.08 -7.76 2.75
CA TYR A 119 -9.20 -8.55 3.98
C TYR A 119 -10.23 -7.97 4.95
N ASP A 120 -10.73 -6.75 4.66
CA ASP A 120 -11.81 -6.10 5.39
C ASP A 120 -12.60 -5.15 4.49
N TYR A 121 -13.83 -4.84 4.88
CA TYR A 121 -14.74 -3.92 4.20
C TYR A 121 -15.28 -2.90 5.19
N ALA A 122 -14.84 -1.66 5.08
CA ALA A 122 -15.32 -0.57 5.91
C ALA A 122 -16.16 0.39 5.04
N PRO A 123 -17.47 0.53 5.32
CA PRO A 123 -18.29 1.51 4.63
C PRO A 123 -17.89 2.93 5.04
N THR A 124 -18.03 3.87 4.12
CA THR A 124 -17.90 5.29 4.44
C THR A 124 -19.07 5.74 5.28
N ALA A 125 -18.79 6.32 6.44
CA ALA A 125 -19.80 6.92 7.31
C ALA A 125 -19.60 8.42 7.39
N TYR A 126 -20.71 9.14 7.49
CA TYR A 126 -20.73 10.59 7.74
C TYR A 126 -21.02 10.83 9.22
N MET A 127 -20.20 11.64 9.87
CA MET A 127 -20.44 12.08 11.24
C MET A 127 -20.72 13.57 11.27
N ALA A 128 -21.77 13.94 12.01
CA ALA A 128 -22.10 15.34 12.30
C ALA A 128 -22.71 15.45 13.69
N THR A 129 -22.70 16.66 14.26
CA THR A 129 -23.39 16.91 15.52
C THR A 129 -24.90 16.83 15.33
N THR A 130 -25.61 16.23 16.25
CA THR A 130 -27.07 16.04 16.20
C THR A 130 -27.82 17.36 15.99
N ASP A 131 -27.37 18.45 16.62
CA ASP A 131 -28.00 19.77 16.49
C ASP A 131 -27.94 20.31 15.06
N LYS A 132 -26.86 20.05 14.34
CA LYS A 132 -26.67 20.49 12.94
C LYS A 132 -27.42 19.64 11.93
N THR A 133 -27.80 18.42 12.31
CA THR A 133 -28.43 17.45 11.40
C THR A 133 -29.89 17.17 11.72
N LYS A 134 -30.43 17.83 12.76
CA LYS A 134 -31.81 17.66 13.18
C LYS A 134 -32.78 18.02 12.06
N GLY A 135 -33.59 17.04 11.63
CA GLY A 135 -34.55 17.19 10.57
C GLY A 135 -34.02 17.03 9.15
N LEU A 136 -32.71 16.88 8.98
CA LEU A 136 -32.09 16.62 7.67
C LEU A 136 -32.20 15.13 7.28
N LYS A 137 -32.44 14.88 6.00
CA LYS A 137 -32.53 13.53 5.41
C LYS A 137 -31.30 13.23 4.57
N PHE A 138 -30.58 12.16 4.94
CA PHE A 138 -29.44 11.69 4.16
C PHE A 138 -29.94 10.89 2.93
N PRO A 139 -29.27 11.02 1.75
CA PRO A 139 -28.14 11.92 1.45
C PRO A 139 -28.55 13.30 0.92
N ALA A 140 -29.85 13.51 0.60
CA ALA A 140 -30.30 14.65 -0.19
C ALA A 140 -29.98 16.01 0.46
N ASP A 141 -30.26 16.16 1.75
CA ASP A 141 -30.10 17.45 2.44
C ASP A 141 -28.62 17.71 2.81
N PHE A 142 -27.76 16.68 2.68
CA PHE A 142 -26.31 16.82 2.92
C PHE A 142 -25.54 17.24 1.68
N ASN A 143 -26.21 17.24 0.53
CA ASN A 143 -25.64 17.59 -0.75
C ASN A 143 -25.99 19.02 -1.16
N GLN A 144 -25.74 19.97 -0.29
CA GLN A 144 -26.00 21.38 -0.53
C GLN A 144 -24.68 22.16 -0.54
N PRO A 145 -24.58 23.24 -1.35
CA PRO A 145 -23.36 24.05 -1.43
C PRO A 145 -22.91 24.63 -0.09
N GLU A 146 -23.83 24.80 0.84
CA GLU A 146 -23.60 25.38 2.17
C GLU A 146 -23.04 24.35 3.18
N MET A 147 -23.07 23.06 2.82
CA MET A 147 -22.58 22.00 3.71
C MET A 147 -21.07 21.86 3.59
N ALA A 148 -20.36 22.23 4.65
CA ALA A 148 -18.93 22.02 4.75
C ALA A 148 -18.61 20.59 5.21
N LEU A 149 -17.85 19.87 4.39
CA LEU A 149 -17.39 18.53 4.68
C LEU A 149 -15.90 18.55 5.08
N ALA A 150 -15.59 18.09 6.27
CA ALA A 150 -14.21 17.93 6.72
C ALA A 150 -13.72 16.51 6.35
N LEU A 151 -12.60 16.44 5.65
CA LEU A 151 -11.94 15.18 5.26
C LEU A 151 -10.51 15.16 5.81
N PRO A 152 -10.01 13.98 6.26
CA PRO A 152 -8.61 13.82 6.55
C PRO A 152 -7.75 14.10 5.31
N PRO A 153 -6.53 14.66 5.46
CA PRO A 153 -5.61 14.85 4.35
C PRO A 153 -5.34 13.53 3.60
N ALA A 154 -5.28 13.60 2.27
CA ALA A 154 -5.08 12.45 1.37
C ALA A 154 -6.19 11.38 1.40
N SER A 155 -7.35 11.68 1.98
CA SER A 155 -8.55 10.87 1.77
C SER A 155 -8.98 10.95 0.29
N PRO A 156 -9.59 9.89 -0.27
CA PRO A 156 -10.26 10.01 -1.56
C PRO A 156 -11.24 11.19 -1.52
N PRO A 157 -11.42 11.94 -2.62
CA PRO A 157 -12.44 12.96 -2.66
C PRO A 157 -13.79 12.34 -2.28
N ALA A 158 -14.56 13.07 -1.49
CA ALA A 158 -15.94 12.66 -1.20
C ALA A 158 -16.66 12.38 -2.53
N PRO A 159 -17.46 11.31 -2.62
CA PRO A 159 -18.24 11.06 -3.83
C PRO A 159 -19.07 12.31 -4.12
N THR A 160 -18.84 12.90 -5.29
CA THR A 160 -19.67 14.01 -5.73
C THR A 160 -21.09 13.45 -5.89
N PRO A 161 -22.10 14.16 -5.42
CA PRO A 161 -23.49 13.69 -5.37
C PRO A 161 -24.09 13.25 -6.72
N LYS A 162 -23.48 13.67 -7.81
CA LYS A 162 -23.89 13.28 -9.18
C LYS A 162 -23.73 11.78 -9.49
N HIS A 163 -23.07 11.01 -8.63
CA HIS A 163 -22.80 9.58 -8.83
C HIS A 163 -23.24 8.68 -7.68
N ALA A 164 -24.06 9.18 -6.76
CA ALA A 164 -24.76 8.31 -5.83
C ALA A 164 -25.85 7.57 -6.61
N HIS A 165 -25.51 6.41 -7.18
CA HIS A 165 -26.51 5.49 -7.70
C HIS A 165 -27.37 5.00 -6.54
N PRO A 166 -28.69 5.14 -6.59
CA PRO A 166 -29.56 4.48 -5.63
C PRO A 166 -29.45 2.96 -5.85
N HIS A 167 -29.08 2.26 -4.80
CA HIS A 167 -29.29 0.81 -4.72
C HIS A 167 -30.68 0.54 -4.19
#